data_c1fe59d8d8635afe529750c94424dc70
#
_entry.id   c1fe59d8d8635afe529750c94424dc70
#
_cell.length_a   1.000
_cell.length_b   1.000
_cell.length_c   1.000
_cell.angle_alpha   90.00
_cell.angle_beta   90.00
_cell.angle_gamma   90.00
#
_symmetry.space_group_name_H-M   'P 1'
#
loop_
_entity.id
_entity.type
_entity.pdbx_description
1 polymer ?
#
loop_
_entity_poly.entity_id
_entity_poly.type
_entity_poly.pdbx_seq_one_letter_code
_entity_poly.pdbx_strand_id
1 'polypeptide(L)'
;MKKVVIIGAGPAGITAAFQLLKNTKDEYEIIILEESNEIGGISRTVRHNGNRMDIGGHRFFSKDDNVMKWWAGIMPTQGADAYDDKILGRKKALVENGPDPEKDDEVMLIRNRVSRIYYKKKFFDYPISLKWETIKNMGFFTTICAGFSYLKACVFKKKETSLENFYINRFGRKLYSMFFEGYTEKLWGRHPREISADWGSQRVKGLSIVAIIKDVFSKIFKKNSQNKKVETSLIEEFYYPKYGPGQLWEVAAGKVENMGGSIIKNAKVVKINNSDGKIRSVVYEKAGEQVELEGDIFISSMPLKDLTAGMNSVPENIAAIAKGLPYRDFVTVGLLVDKLNLKNQTNIKTINNIVPDCWIYVQDVGVKLGRIQIFNNWSPYLVKDIDHKVWIGLEYFCNEGDDFYNMSDEECIRFASQELVKMGIISDEKAVLDAHREKVKKAYPAYFDTYDQIDELVDYLNTYDNLYCVGRNGQHRYNNMDHSMVTSFEAVDNIIKDRKDKSNIWNVNTEGEYNEQK
;
A
#
# COMPACT_ATOMS: atom_id res chain seq x y z
N MET A 1 19.01 3.24 -31.96
CA MET A 1 18.04 3.17 -30.84
C MET A 1 18.47 4.17 -29.76
N LYS A 2 17.52 4.91 -29.15
CA LYS A 2 17.82 5.70 -27.95
C LYS A 2 17.85 4.76 -26.74
N LYS A 3 18.80 4.98 -25.85
CA LYS A 3 18.92 4.18 -24.63
C LYS A 3 18.12 4.79 -23.49
N VAL A 4 17.20 4.01 -22.92
CA VAL A 4 16.39 4.39 -21.76
C VAL A 4 16.86 3.63 -20.54
N VAL A 5 17.31 4.34 -19.53
CA VAL A 5 17.72 3.78 -18.24
C VAL A 5 16.60 4.02 -17.23
N ILE A 6 16.07 2.94 -16.69
CA ILE A 6 15.00 2.96 -15.68
C ILE A 6 15.58 2.56 -14.33
N ILE A 7 15.38 3.37 -13.30
CA ILE A 7 15.86 3.11 -11.94
C ILE A 7 14.72 2.61 -11.09
N GLY A 8 14.79 1.35 -10.69
CA GLY A 8 13.83 0.60 -9.90
C GLY A 8 12.92 -0.31 -10.72
N ALA A 9 12.81 -1.58 -10.29
CA ALA A 9 11.94 -2.60 -10.89
C ALA A 9 10.65 -2.82 -10.08
N GLY A 10 10.13 -1.76 -9.46
CA GLY A 10 8.81 -1.73 -8.85
C GLY A 10 7.70 -1.50 -9.89
N PRO A 11 6.42 -1.34 -9.42
CA PRO A 11 5.27 -1.13 -10.31
C PRO A 11 5.48 -0.03 -11.37
N ALA A 12 6.06 1.10 -10.98
CA ALA A 12 6.31 2.20 -11.90
C ALA A 12 7.33 1.85 -12.98
N GLY A 13 8.53 1.36 -12.59
CA GLY A 13 9.59 1.05 -13.54
C GLY A 13 9.23 -0.06 -14.53
N ILE A 14 8.64 -1.15 -14.05
CA ILE A 14 8.18 -2.26 -14.90
C ILE A 14 7.08 -1.79 -15.86
N THR A 15 6.14 -0.97 -15.39
CA THR A 15 5.09 -0.39 -16.26
C THR A 15 5.68 0.49 -17.34
N ALA A 16 6.63 1.36 -17.01
CA ALA A 16 7.28 2.24 -17.97
C ALA A 16 8.02 1.44 -19.07
N ALA A 17 8.81 0.44 -18.66
CA ALA A 17 9.52 -0.45 -19.59
C ALA A 17 8.57 -1.20 -20.53
N PHE A 18 7.54 -1.84 -19.97
CA PHE A 18 6.55 -2.59 -20.73
C PHE A 18 5.84 -1.69 -21.75
N GLN A 19 5.44 -0.48 -21.36
CA GLN A 19 4.74 0.44 -22.24
C GLN A 19 5.62 0.99 -23.36
N LEU A 20 6.87 1.32 -23.08
CA LEU A 20 7.82 1.74 -24.12
C LEU A 20 8.02 0.62 -25.16
N LEU A 21 8.37 -0.59 -24.72
CA LEU A 21 8.59 -1.73 -25.62
C LEU A 21 7.34 -2.07 -26.45
N LYS A 22 6.16 -2.01 -25.83
CA LYS A 22 4.90 -2.31 -26.51
C LYS A 22 4.55 -1.29 -27.60
N ASN A 23 4.83 0.00 -27.36
CA ASN A 23 4.30 1.09 -28.19
C ASN A 23 5.29 1.59 -29.25
N THR A 24 6.59 1.24 -29.18
CA THR A 24 7.63 1.94 -29.96
C THR A 24 8.51 1.03 -30.84
N LYS A 25 8.21 -0.25 -30.97
CA LYS A 25 8.89 -1.22 -31.86
C LYS A 25 10.35 -0.86 -32.21
N ASP A 26 11.28 -1.31 -31.40
CA ASP A 26 12.74 -1.21 -31.64
C ASP A 26 13.33 0.23 -31.66
N GLU A 27 12.60 1.25 -31.24
CA GLU A 27 13.12 2.62 -31.16
C GLU A 27 14.03 2.83 -29.94
N TYR A 28 13.81 2.04 -28.87
CA TYR A 28 14.49 2.18 -27.58
C TYR A 28 15.18 0.89 -27.14
N GLU A 29 16.39 1.03 -26.61
CA GLU A 29 17.08 0.03 -25.80
C GLU A 29 16.70 0.29 -24.34
N ILE A 30 16.00 -0.64 -23.69
CA ILE A 30 15.48 -0.47 -22.32
C ILE A 30 16.35 -1.26 -21.33
N ILE A 31 16.90 -0.55 -20.33
CA ILE A 31 17.68 -1.16 -19.24
C ILE A 31 17.08 -0.72 -17.91
N ILE A 32 16.68 -1.69 -17.09
CA ILE A 32 16.19 -1.46 -15.73
C ILE A 32 17.29 -1.83 -14.73
N LEU A 33 17.58 -0.93 -13.81
CA LEU A 33 18.50 -1.14 -12.68
C LEU A 33 17.69 -1.32 -11.40
N GLU A 34 17.81 -2.49 -10.75
CA GLU A 34 17.12 -2.79 -9.48
C GLU A 34 18.15 -3.05 -8.38
N GLU A 35 18.03 -2.36 -7.24
CA GLU A 35 18.98 -2.47 -6.15
C GLU A 35 18.96 -3.83 -5.44
N SER A 36 17.82 -4.48 -5.42
CA SER A 36 17.61 -5.79 -4.78
C SER A 36 17.72 -6.95 -5.77
N ASN A 37 17.62 -8.17 -5.26
CA ASN A 37 17.50 -9.38 -6.10
C ASN A 37 16.04 -9.67 -6.51
N GLU A 38 15.07 -8.86 -6.10
CA GLU A 38 13.64 -9.11 -6.24
C GLU A 38 12.97 -8.06 -7.12
N ILE A 39 11.88 -8.46 -7.75
CA ILE A 39 11.02 -7.59 -8.58
C ILE A 39 9.78 -7.19 -7.77
N GLY A 40 9.24 -6.00 -8.06
CA GLY A 40 7.96 -5.54 -7.50
C GLY A 40 8.09 -4.47 -6.41
N GLY A 41 9.32 -4.11 -5.98
CA GLY A 41 9.55 -3.10 -4.95
C GLY A 41 8.79 -3.42 -3.66
N ILE A 42 8.03 -2.47 -3.12
CA ILE A 42 7.22 -2.72 -1.92
C ILE A 42 5.97 -3.59 -2.18
N SER A 43 5.67 -3.90 -3.44
CA SER A 43 4.57 -4.81 -3.83
C SER A 43 5.06 -6.23 -4.09
N ARG A 44 6.30 -6.56 -3.74
CA ARG A 44 6.82 -7.93 -3.86
C ARG A 44 6.17 -8.87 -2.85
N THR A 45 6.21 -10.15 -3.13
CA THR A 45 5.76 -11.22 -2.25
C THR A 45 6.95 -12.08 -1.82
N VAL A 46 7.23 -12.12 -0.53
CA VAL A 46 8.33 -12.89 0.06
C VAL A 46 7.97 -14.37 0.13
N ARG A 47 8.92 -15.24 -0.19
CA ARG A 47 8.78 -16.70 -0.10
C ARG A 47 9.54 -17.22 1.10
N HIS A 48 8.86 -17.99 1.96
CA HIS A 48 9.46 -18.58 3.17
C HIS A 48 8.90 -19.98 3.44
N ASN A 49 9.74 -21.01 3.38
CA ASN A 49 9.40 -22.41 3.71
C ASN A 49 8.12 -22.96 3.06
N GLY A 50 7.82 -22.50 1.84
CA GLY A 50 6.61 -22.87 1.08
C GLY A 50 5.40 -21.97 1.36
N ASN A 51 5.49 -21.04 2.29
CA ASN A 51 4.53 -19.98 2.52
C ASN A 51 4.94 -18.70 1.75
N ARG A 52 3.99 -17.78 1.55
CA ARG A 52 4.21 -16.51 0.90
C ARG A 52 3.66 -15.37 1.73
N MET A 53 4.38 -14.27 1.81
CA MET A 53 4.05 -13.11 2.62
C MET A 53 4.17 -11.84 1.81
N ASP A 54 3.10 -11.05 1.79
CA ASP A 54 3.13 -9.72 1.19
C ASP A 54 3.76 -8.70 2.13
N ILE A 55 4.47 -7.78 1.54
CA ILE A 55 4.99 -6.62 2.25
C ILE A 55 3.93 -5.53 2.28
N GLY A 56 3.01 -5.62 3.25
CA GLY A 56 1.82 -4.78 3.30
C GLY A 56 0.66 -5.29 2.43
N GLY A 57 -0.54 -4.79 2.67
CA GLY A 57 -1.73 -5.24 1.94
C GLY A 57 -1.86 -4.56 0.58
N HIS A 58 -1.75 -5.31 -0.50
CA HIS A 58 -1.86 -4.81 -1.86
C HIS A 58 -3.05 -5.46 -2.58
N ARG A 59 -4.07 -4.67 -2.87
CA ARG A 59 -5.27 -5.08 -3.61
C ARG A 59 -5.19 -4.54 -5.03
N PHE A 60 -5.58 -5.36 -6.00
CA PHE A 60 -5.70 -4.95 -7.39
C PHE A 60 -7.12 -4.44 -7.65
N PHE A 61 -7.26 -3.17 -7.50
CA PHE A 61 -8.43 -2.39 -7.84
C PHE A 61 -8.00 -0.98 -8.23
N SER A 62 -8.50 -0.48 -9.34
CA SER A 62 -8.30 0.89 -9.79
C SER A 62 -9.58 1.44 -10.41
N LYS A 63 -9.76 2.75 -10.35
CA LYS A 63 -10.78 3.47 -11.12
C LYS A 63 -10.33 3.77 -12.55
N ASP A 64 -9.04 3.63 -12.82
CA ASP A 64 -8.47 3.79 -14.15
C ASP A 64 -8.64 2.49 -14.95
N ASP A 65 -9.47 2.53 -15.97
CA ASP A 65 -9.73 1.39 -16.85
C ASP A 65 -8.48 0.93 -17.60
N ASN A 66 -7.51 1.79 -17.86
CA ASN A 66 -6.26 1.40 -18.52
C ASN A 66 -5.41 0.55 -17.60
N VAL A 67 -5.36 0.88 -16.32
CA VAL A 67 -4.70 0.07 -15.28
C VAL A 67 -5.37 -1.29 -15.17
N MET A 68 -6.70 -1.35 -15.09
CA MET A 68 -7.45 -2.60 -15.00
C MET A 68 -7.23 -3.49 -16.24
N LYS A 69 -7.27 -2.91 -17.44
CA LYS A 69 -6.97 -3.62 -18.70
C LYS A 69 -5.53 -4.10 -18.76
N TRP A 70 -4.59 -3.30 -18.26
CA TRP A 70 -3.19 -3.66 -18.23
C TRP A 70 -2.96 -4.88 -17.33
N TRP A 71 -3.49 -4.87 -16.09
CA TRP A 71 -3.39 -6.03 -15.19
C TRP A 71 -3.99 -7.30 -15.81
N ALA A 72 -5.19 -7.21 -16.36
CA ALA A 72 -5.85 -8.33 -17.04
C ALA A 72 -5.05 -8.85 -18.27
N GLY A 73 -4.31 -7.96 -18.95
CA GLY A 73 -3.42 -8.32 -20.05
C GLY A 73 -2.10 -8.97 -19.62
N ILE A 74 -1.68 -8.74 -18.37
CA ILE A 74 -0.52 -9.42 -17.78
C ILE A 74 -0.91 -10.79 -17.23
N MET A 75 -1.96 -10.84 -16.40
CA MET A 75 -2.47 -12.06 -15.79
C MET A 75 -4.00 -12.11 -15.95
N PRO A 76 -4.57 -13.12 -16.62
CA PRO A 76 -6.01 -13.23 -16.82
C PRO A 76 -6.74 -13.58 -15.52
N THR A 77 -8.01 -13.16 -15.44
CA THR A 77 -8.88 -13.46 -14.29
C THR A 77 -9.40 -14.89 -14.35
N GLN A 78 -9.56 -15.52 -13.19
CA GLN A 78 -10.01 -16.91 -13.04
C GLN A 78 -11.34 -17.20 -13.74
N GLY A 79 -11.39 -18.36 -14.40
CA GLY A 79 -12.60 -18.93 -15.04
C GLY A 79 -13.18 -20.12 -14.26
N ALA A 80 -12.49 -20.56 -13.19
CA ALA A 80 -12.95 -21.60 -12.29
C ALA A 80 -12.74 -21.17 -10.82
N ASP A 81 -13.46 -21.84 -9.90
CA ASP A 81 -13.37 -21.55 -8.48
C ASP A 81 -11.98 -21.91 -7.94
N ALA A 82 -11.42 -21.07 -7.08
CA ALA A 82 -10.21 -21.36 -6.33
C ALA A 82 -10.48 -22.42 -5.25
N TYR A 83 -9.41 -23.02 -4.71
CA TYR A 83 -9.48 -24.10 -3.72
C TYR A 83 -10.46 -23.83 -2.58
N ASP A 84 -10.33 -22.70 -1.90
CA ASP A 84 -11.19 -22.34 -0.78
C ASP A 84 -12.63 -22.01 -1.20
N ASP A 85 -12.84 -21.45 -2.39
CA ASP A 85 -14.17 -21.17 -2.92
C ASP A 85 -14.93 -22.46 -3.22
N LYS A 86 -14.25 -23.50 -3.76
CA LYS A 86 -14.83 -24.84 -3.97
C LYS A 86 -15.27 -25.49 -2.65
N ILE A 87 -14.38 -25.52 -1.65
CA ILE A 87 -14.66 -26.15 -0.35
C ILE A 87 -15.80 -25.42 0.39
N LEU A 88 -15.82 -24.08 0.34
CA LEU A 88 -16.77 -23.27 1.08
C LEU A 88 -18.08 -23.01 0.31
N GLY A 89 -18.16 -23.47 -0.94
CA GLY A 89 -19.31 -23.27 -1.82
C GLY A 89 -19.57 -21.80 -2.15
N ARG A 90 -18.52 -20.99 -2.25
CA ARG A 90 -18.63 -19.58 -2.62
C ARG A 90 -18.82 -19.45 -4.12
N LYS A 91 -19.74 -18.60 -4.53
CA LYS A 91 -19.94 -18.25 -5.94
C LYS A 91 -19.23 -16.95 -6.28
N LYS A 92 -18.49 -16.94 -7.37
CA LYS A 92 -17.77 -15.79 -7.92
C LYS A 92 -18.27 -15.45 -9.31
N ALA A 93 -18.07 -14.20 -9.73
CA ALA A 93 -18.32 -13.77 -11.10
C ALA A 93 -17.14 -14.22 -12.01
N LEU A 94 -17.09 -15.51 -12.31
CA LEU A 94 -16.02 -16.13 -13.10
C LEU A 94 -16.02 -15.61 -14.54
N VAL A 95 -14.82 -15.49 -15.14
CA VAL A 95 -14.65 -15.05 -16.52
C VAL A 95 -14.78 -16.26 -17.44
N GLU A 96 -15.63 -16.16 -18.46
CA GLU A 96 -15.79 -17.20 -19.46
C GLU A 96 -14.44 -17.49 -20.16
N ASN A 97 -14.06 -18.76 -20.25
CA ASN A 97 -12.78 -19.24 -20.78
C ASN A 97 -11.54 -18.69 -20.03
N GLY A 98 -11.69 -18.18 -18.81
CA GLY A 98 -10.57 -17.82 -17.95
C GLY A 98 -9.83 -19.06 -17.43
N PRO A 99 -8.58 -18.90 -16.93
CA PRO A 99 -7.77 -20.01 -16.42
C PRO A 99 -8.37 -20.64 -15.17
N ASP A 100 -8.08 -21.92 -14.96
CA ASP A 100 -8.42 -22.66 -13.73
C ASP A 100 -7.28 -22.51 -12.71
N PRO A 101 -7.52 -21.87 -11.53
CA PRO A 101 -6.47 -21.66 -10.53
C PRO A 101 -5.80 -22.96 -10.02
N GLU A 102 -6.44 -24.13 -10.19
CA GLU A 102 -5.85 -25.40 -9.81
C GLU A 102 -4.87 -25.97 -10.86
N LYS A 103 -4.89 -25.44 -12.08
CA LYS A 103 -4.06 -25.90 -13.20
C LYS A 103 -3.07 -24.85 -13.66
N ASP A 104 -3.48 -23.58 -13.55
CA ASP A 104 -2.72 -22.45 -14.07
C ASP A 104 -2.16 -21.62 -12.89
N ASP A 105 -0.91 -21.19 -13.01
CA ASP A 105 -0.29 -20.35 -12.00
C ASP A 105 -0.46 -18.85 -12.30
N GLU A 106 -0.44 -18.46 -13.55
CA GLU A 106 -0.60 -17.05 -13.95
C GLU A 106 -2.08 -16.64 -14.00
N VAL A 107 -2.70 -16.53 -12.84
CA VAL A 107 -4.13 -16.23 -12.71
C VAL A 107 -4.41 -15.20 -11.62
N MET A 108 -5.32 -14.27 -11.92
CA MET A 108 -5.88 -13.33 -10.96
C MET A 108 -7.14 -13.91 -10.32
N LEU A 109 -7.12 -14.07 -9.01
CA LEU A 109 -8.27 -14.51 -8.22
C LEU A 109 -9.22 -13.35 -7.94
N ILE A 110 -10.50 -13.65 -7.79
CA ILE A 110 -11.53 -12.72 -7.29
C ILE A 110 -11.67 -12.97 -5.79
N ARG A 111 -11.32 -11.98 -4.96
CA ARG A 111 -11.28 -12.12 -3.50
C ARG A 111 -12.24 -11.16 -2.82
N ASN A 112 -12.85 -11.62 -1.73
CA ASN A 112 -13.73 -10.78 -0.92
C ASN A 112 -12.91 -9.88 -0.01
N ARG A 113 -13.29 -8.62 0.06
CA ARG A 113 -12.69 -7.67 0.99
C ARG A 113 -13.37 -7.74 2.34
N VAL A 114 -12.62 -8.17 3.37
CA VAL A 114 -13.01 -7.99 4.76
C VAL A 114 -11.87 -7.30 5.49
N SER A 115 -12.15 -6.17 6.11
CA SER A 115 -11.19 -5.44 6.93
C SER A 115 -11.92 -4.85 8.12
N ARG A 116 -11.41 -5.05 9.32
CA ARG A 116 -12.00 -4.52 10.55
C ARG A 116 -10.94 -3.89 11.45
N ILE A 117 -11.41 -3.15 12.42
CA ILE A 117 -10.59 -2.58 13.49
C ILE A 117 -10.69 -3.50 14.71
N TYR A 118 -9.54 -3.84 15.29
CA TYR A 118 -9.44 -4.56 16.56
C TYR A 118 -9.06 -3.57 17.67
N TYR A 119 -9.94 -3.43 18.66
CA TYR A 119 -9.77 -2.52 19.77
C TYR A 119 -10.39 -3.13 21.03
N LYS A 120 -9.58 -3.22 22.12
CA LYS A 120 -10.02 -3.78 23.41
C LYS A 120 -10.69 -5.16 23.27
N LYS A 121 -10.05 -6.05 22.52
CA LYS A 121 -10.51 -7.42 22.23
C LYS A 121 -11.86 -7.50 21.53
N LYS A 122 -12.27 -6.44 20.80
CA LYS A 122 -13.51 -6.39 20.03
C LYS A 122 -13.25 -5.91 18.61
N PHE A 123 -14.06 -6.39 17.68
CA PHE A 123 -14.03 -5.96 16.30
C PHE A 123 -15.00 -4.81 16.02
N PHE A 124 -14.57 -3.87 15.20
CA PHE A 124 -15.37 -2.77 14.68
C PHE A 124 -15.22 -2.72 13.16
N ASP A 125 -16.27 -2.32 12.46
CA ASP A 125 -16.21 -2.14 11.00
C ASP A 125 -15.15 -1.10 10.60
N TYR A 126 -14.55 -1.29 9.43
CA TYR A 126 -13.72 -0.28 8.80
C TYR A 126 -14.31 0.11 7.43
N PRO A 127 -14.63 1.37 7.18
CA PRO A 127 -14.68 2.48 8.15
C PRO A 127 -15.73 2.26 9.24
N ILE A 128 -15.55 2.94 10.38
CA ILE A 128 -16.47 2.83 11.51
C ILE A 128 -17.87 3.22 11.08
N SER A 129 -18.82 2.32 11.31
CA SER A 129 -20.25 2.54 11.04
C SER A 129 -21.05 2.57 12.34
N LEU A 130 -22.15 3.33 12.36
CA LEU A 130 -23.06 3.42 13.53
C LEU A 130 -24.08 2.26 13.52
N LYS A 131 -23.61 1.02 13.38
CA LYS A 131 -24.46 -0.17 13.51
C LYS A 131 -24.67 -0.52 14.98
N TRP A 132 -25.71 -1.32 15.23
CA TRP A 132 -26.02 -1.80 16.59
C TRP A 132 -24.83 -2.54 17.24
N GLU A 133 -24.09 -3.31 16.46
CA GLU A 133 -22.88 -4.01 16.94
C GLU A 133 -21.78 -3.04 17.38
N THR A 134 -21.58 -1.94 16.66
CA THR A 134 -20.62 -0.89 17.07
C THR A 134 -21.03 -0.28 18.41
N ILE A 135 -22.32 0.04 18.59
CA ILE A 135 -22.87 0.58 19.84
C ILE A 135 -22.69 -0.43 20.98
N LYS A 136 -23.02 -1.69 20.76
CA LYS A 136 -22.84 -2.79 21.72
C LYS A 136 -21.37 -2.96 22.11
N ASN A 137 -20.45 -2.92 21.14
CA ASN A 137 -19.03 -3.09 21.35
C ASN A 137 -18.39 -1.89 22.05
N MET A 138 -18.83 -0.66 21.76
CA MET A 138 -18.41 0.55 22.48
C MET A 138 -18.96 0.61 23.91
N GLY A 139 -20.12 0.06 24.15
CA GLY A 139 -20.89 0.17 25.39
C GLY A 139 -21.72 1.45 25.46
N PHE A 140 -22.84 1.37 26.19
CA PHE A 140 -23.87 2.42 26.21
C PHE A 140 -23.34 3.80 26.65
N PHE A 141 -22.65 3.88 27.77
CA PHE A 141 -22.10 5.15 28.29
C PHE A 141 -21.06 5.76 27.34
N THR A 142 -20.18 4.95 26.76
CA THR A 142 -19.19 5.43 25.79
C THR A 142 -19.87 5.99 24.55
N THR A 143 -20.94 5.35 24.08
CA THR A 143 -21.72 5.81 22.92
C THR A 143 -22.40 7.14 23.20
N ILE A 144 -23.00 7.33 24.38
CA ILE A 144 -23.59 8.61 24.79
C ILE A 144 -22.51 9.70 24.84
N CYS A 145 -21.38 9.43 25.50
CA CYS A 145 -20.27 10.38 25.55
C CYS A 145 -19.73 10.74 24.16
N ALA A 146 -19.66 9.76 23.25
CA ALA A 146 -19.28 9.99 21.85
C ALA A 146 -20.27 10.90 21.13
N GLY A 147 -21.57 10.68 21.32
CA GLY A 147 -22.66 11.51 20.78
C GLY A 147 -22.56 12.97 21.27
N PHE A 148 -22.44 13.20 22.57
CA PHE A 148 -22.26 14.55 23.12
C PHE A 148 -20.98 15.22 22.64
N SER A 149 -19.87 14.46 22.58
CA SER A 149 -18.60 14.96 22.06
C SER A 149 -18.69 15.38 20.60
N TYR A 150 -19.44 14.62 19.79
CA TYR A 150 -19.69 14.94 18.39
C TYR A 150 -20.57 16.20 18.25
N LEU A 151 -21.68 16.28 18.99
CA LEU A 151 -22.55 17.47 18.98
C LEU A 151 -21.77 18.72 19.36
N LYS A 152 -20.93 18.63 20.40
CA LYS A 152 -20.03 19.74 20.79
C LYS A 152 -19.10 20.14 19.64
N ALA A 153 -18.53 19.19 18.89
CA ALA A 153 -17.66 19.48 17.77
C ALA A 153 -18.39 20.09 16.57
N CYS A 154 -19.67 19.77 16.39
CA CYS A 154 -20.51 20.39 15.35
C CYS A 154 -20.78 21.88 15.63
N VAL A 155 -20.97 22.25 16.92
CA VAL A 155 -21.26 23.62 17.35
C VAL A 155 -19.98 24.44 17.51
N PHE A 156 -18.95 23.87 18.15
CA PHE A 156 -17.70 24.53 18.48
C PHE A 156 -16.55 23.97 17.63
N LYS A 157 -16.54 24.34 16.34
CA LYS A 157 -15.50 23.92 15.40
C LYS A 157 -14.19 24.60 15.75
N LYS A 158 -13.11 23.85 15.73
CA LYS A 158 -11.73 24.32 15.86
C LYS A 158 -11.20 24.74 14.48
N LYS A 159 -10.25 25.69 14.47
CA LYS A 159 -9.47 25.98 13.27
C LYS A 159 -8.67 24.73 12.88
N GLU A 160 -8.82 24.28 11.66
CA GLU A 160 -8.15 23.06 11.14
C GLU A 160 -6.68 23.33 10.78
N THR A 161 -5.85 23.57 11.80
CA THR A 161 -4.40 23.76 11.64
C THR A 161 -3.62 22.46 11.81
N SER A 162 -4.25 21.43 12.39
CA SER A 162 -3.63 20.14 12.61
C SER A 162 -4.60 18.99 12.29
N LEU A 163 -4.03 17.83 12.04
CA LEU A 163 -4.77 16.58 11.81
C LEU A 163 -5.66 16.21 13.02
N GLU A 164 -5.22 16.51 14.25
CA GLU A 164 -6.05 16.38 15.45
C GLU A 164 -7.33 17.21 15.33
N ASN A 165 -7.22 18.50 15.03
CA ASN A 165 -8.37 19.38 14.90
C ASN A 165 -9.29 18.97 13.76
N PHE A 166 -8.70 18.53 12.64
CA PHE A 166 -9.42 17.99 11.50
C PHE A 166 -10.30 16.79 11.91
N TYR A 167 -9.75 15.82 12.62
CA TYR A 167 -10.51 14.65 13.09
C TYR A 167 -11.53 15.00 14.17
N ILE A 168 -11.18 15.86 15.13
CA ILE A 168 -12.10 16.29 16.20
C ILE A 168 -13.31 17.00 15.60
N ASN A 169 -13.15 17.86 14.61
CA ASN A 169 -14.25 18.56 13.96
C ASN A 169 -15.23 17.61 13.24
N ARG A 170 -14.74 16.44 12.78
CA ARG A 170 -15.52 15.46 12.01
C ARG A 170 -16.12 14.36 12.86
N PHE A 171 -15.44 13.94 13.91
CA PHE A 171 -15.81 12.76 14.69
C PHE A 171 -16.08 13.06 16.18
N GLY A 172 -15.76 14.26 16.64
CA GLY A 172 -15.72 14.60 18.06
C GLY A 172 -14.51 14.00 18.77
N ARG A 173 -14.11 14.62 19.89
CA ARG A 173 -12.91 14.21 20.62
C ARG A 173 -12.94 12.76 21.10
N LYS A 174 -14.13 12.24 21.46
CA LYS A 174 -14.24 10.88 22.02
C LYS A 174 -13.92 9.80 20.98
N LEU A 175 -14.51 9.89 19.78
CA LEU A 175 -14.21 8.92 18.70
C LEU A 175 -12.79 9.13 18.16
N TYR A 176 -12.33 10.37 18.06
CA TYR A 176 -10.95 10.67 17.70
C TYR A 176 -9.96 9.93 18.61
N SER A 177 -10.08 10.09 19.92
CA SER A 177 -9.16 9.45 20.87
C SER A 177 -9.24 7.92 20.89
N MET A 178 -10.38 7.34 20.50
CA MET A 178 -10.54 5.88 20.45
C MET A 178 -9.98 5.24 19.19
N PHE A 179 -10.14 5.90 18.03
CA PHE A 179 -9.96 5.24 16.73
C PHE A 179 -8.96 5.93 15.79
N PHE A 180 -8.46 7.11 16.14
CA PHE A 180 -7.56 7.85 15.26
C PHE A 180 -6.24 8.25 15.94
N GLU A 181 -6.28 8.76 17.16
CA GLU A 181 -5.13 9.34 17.84
C GLU A 181 -3.96 8.35 17.95
N GLY A 182 -4.14 7.25 18.66
CA GLY A 182 -3.07 6.27 18.90
C GLY A 182 -2.62 5.54 17.64
N TYR A 183 -3.53 5.25 16.72
CA TYR A 183 -3.14 4.62 15.45
C TYR A 183 -2.34 5.55 14.55
N THR A 184 -2.74 6.82 14.46
CA THR A 184 -2.01 7.83 13.68
C THR A 184 -0.61 8.05 14.26
N GLU A 185 -0.49 8.08 15.59
CA GLU A 185 0.79 8.19 16.26
C GLU A 185 1.70 6.97 16.01
N LYS A 186 1.16 5.74 16.06
CA LYS A 186 1.89 4.52 15.65
C LYS A 186 2.38 4.62 14.21
N LEU A 187 1.48 4.99 13.30
CA LEU A 187 1.78 5.03 11.87
C LEU A 187 2.85 6.06 11.54
N TRP A 188 2.73 7.30 12.04
CA TRP A 188 3.59 8.41 11.64
C TRP A 188 4.73 8.70 12.62
N GLY A 189 4.72 8.11 13.83
CA GLY A 189 5.70 8.39 14.85
C GLY A 189 5.60 9.81 15.42
N ARG A 190 4.49 10.53 15.11
CA ARG A 190 4.19 11.88 15.59
C ARG A 190 2.74 11.97 16.05
N HIS A 191 2.50 12.75 17.07
CA HIS A 191 1.14 13.00 17.52
C HIS A 191 0.35 13.77 16.45
N PRO A 192 -0.94 13.48 16.21
CA PRO A 192 -1.77 14.16 15.19
C PRO A 192 -1.83 15.69 15.31
N ARG A 193 -1.53 16.27 16.47
CA ARG A 193 -1.42 17.73 16.67
C ARG A 193 -0.24 18.37 15.93
N GLU A 194 0.79 17.57 15.62
CA GLU A 194 2.03 17.99 14.96
C GLU A 194 2.00 17.75 13.45
N ILE A 195 0.94 17.15 12.95
CA ILE A 195 0.73 16.86 11.53
C ILE A 195 -0.26 17.86 10.95
N SER A 196 0.02 18.43 9.78
CA SER A 196 -0.86 19.37 9.09
C SER A 196 -2.25 18.77 8.81
N ALA A 197 -3.29 19.61 8.87
CA ALA A 197 -4.64 19.22 8.51
C ALA A 197 -4.78 18.82 7.03
N ASP A 198 -3.95 19.38 6.15
CA ASP A 198 -3.99 19.13 4.71
C ASP A 198 -3.76 17.66 4.39
N TRP A 199 -2.90 17.00 5.16
CA TRP A 199 -2.70 15.57 5.06
C TRP A 199 -3.98 14.75 5.30
N GLY A 200 -4.79 15.14 6.30
CA GLY A 200 -6.06 14.50 6.61
C GLY A 200 -7.12 14.75 5.54
N SER A 201 -7.10 15.95 4.94
CA SER A 201 -8.06 16.33 3.92
C SER A 201 -7.95 15.47 2.67
N GLN A 202 -6.76 15.03 2.31
CA GLN A 202 -6.52 14.13 1.17
C GLN A 202 -7.02 12.70 1.40
N ARG A 203 -7.21 12.25 2.66
CA ARG A 203 -7.53 10.84 2.95
C ARG A 203 -8.89 10.58 3.58
N VAL A 204 -9.53 11.59 4.17
CA VAL A 204 -10.73 11.39 5.01
C VAL A 204 -11.96 12.13 4.45
N LYS A 205 -11.86 12.76 3.29
CA LYS A 205 -12.93 13.60 2.70
C LYS A 205 -14.27 12.88 2.47
N GLY A 206 -14.30 11.58 2.30
CA GLY A 206 -15.54 10.82 2.07
C GLY A 206 -16.31 10.42 3.34
N LEU A 207 -15.77 10.61 4.55
CA LEU A 207 -16.40 10.18 5.80
C LEU A 207 -17.19 11.32 6.46
N SER A 208 -18.41 11.55 6.01
CA SER A 208 -19.35 12.46 6.70
C SER A 208 -20.25 11.69 7.67
N ILE A 209 -20.02 11.86 8.98
CA ILE A 209 -20.93 11.32 10.01
C ILE A 209 -22.35 11.87 9.84
N VAL A 210 -22.52 13.09 9.31
CA VAL A 210 -23.83 13.67 9.00
C VAL A 210 -24.56 12.83 7.96
N ALA A 211 -23.87 12.34 6.93
CA ALA A 211 -24.46 11.45 5.94
C ALA A 211 -24.85 10.10 6.58
N ILE A 212 -23.99 9.55 7.44
CA ILE A 212 -24.24 8.30 8.16
C ILE A 212 -25.43 8.47 9.14
N ILE A 213 -25.48 9.57 9.90
CA ILE A 213 -26.59 9.87 10.83
C ILE A 213 -27.88 10.11 10.06
N LYS A 214 -27.87 10.87 8.96
CA LYS A 214 -29.05 11.06 8.10
C LYS A 214 -29.57 9.73 7.56
N ASP A 215 -28.67 8.83 7.17
CA ASP A 215 -29.05 7.50 6.68
C ASP A 215 -29.68 6.64 7.79
N VAL A 216 -29.11 6.64 8.99
CA VAL A 216 -29.69 5.95 10.16
C VAL A 216 -31.07 6.53 10.55
N PHE A 217 -31.17 7.85 10.62
CA PHE A 217 -32.48 8.51 10.91
C PHE A 217 -33.48 8.28 9.79
N SER A 218 -33.07 8.33 8.52
CA SER A 218 -33.98 8.05 7.40
C SER A 218 -34.50 6.60 7.41
N LYS A 219 -33.70 5.64 7.87
CA LYS A 219 -34.09 4.24 8.04
C LYS A 219 -35.01 3.99 9.24
N ILE A 220 -34.83 4.74 10.31
CA ILE A 220 -35.71 4.66 11.50
C ILE A 220 -37.08 5.26 11.21
N PHE A 221 -37.18 6.35 10.43
CA PHE A 221 -38.41 7.06 10.13
C PHE A 221 -39.11 6.62 8.84
N LYS A 222 -38.47 5.86 7.96
CA LYS A 222 -39.07 5.26 6.76
C LYS A 222 -39.33 3.76 7.00
N LYS A 223 -40.41 3.45 7.71
CA LYS A 223 -41.12 2.16 7.63
C LYS A 223 -41.75 2.08 6.23
N ASN A 224 -41.27 1.18 5.37
CA ASN A 224 -41.68 0.88 4.00
C ASN A 224 -41.05 1.75 2.89
N SER A 225 -39.97 1.30 2.40
CA SER A 225 -39.75 1.19 0.94
C SER A 225 -38.70 0.09 0.67
N GLN A 226 -39.15 -0.92 -0.03
CA GLN A 226 -38.28 -1.93 -0.63
C GLN A 226 -37.33 -1.27 -1.60
N ASN A 227 -36.08 -1.75 -1.57
CA ASN A 227 -35.07 -1.55 -2.60
C ASN A 227 -34.60 -0.10 -2.89
N LYS A 228 -33.67 0.38 -2.05
CA LYS A 228 -32.49 1.09 -2.55
C LYS A 228 -31.29 0.57 -1.77
N LYS A 229 -30.38 -0.11 -2.46
CA LYS A 229 -29.04 -0.42 -1.97
C LYS A 229 -28.45 0.86 -1.40
N VAL A 230 -28.19 0.87 -0.11
CA VAL A 230 -27.43 1.94 0.53
C VAL A 230 -26.02 1.78 0.03
N GLU A 231 -25.59 2.72 -0.79
CA GLU A 231 -24.22 2.84 -1.24
C GLU A 231 -23.30 3.25 -0.08
N THR A 232 -22.98 2.30 0.77
CA THR A 232 -21.72 2.24 1.48
C THR A 232 -20.88 1.22 0.72
N SER A 233 -20.62 1.49 -0.53
CA SER A 233 -19.81 0.62 -1.36
C SER A 233 -18.32 0.84 -1.07
N LEU A 234 -17.88 0.32 0.05
CA LEU A 234 -16.54 -0.25 0.08
C LEU A 234 -16.53 -1.35 -0.98
N ILE A 235 -15.52 -1.37 -1.80
CA ILE A 235 -15.28 -2.43 -2.77
C ILE A 235 -15.43 -3.76 -2.05
N GLU A 236 -16.45 -4.54 -2.42
CA GLU A 236 -16.72 -5.82 -1.76
C GLU A 236 -15.78 -6.92 -2.28
N GLU A 237 -15.30 -6.77 -3.51
CA GLU A 237 -14.37 -7.71 -4.17
C GLU A 237 -13.18 -6.96 -4.78
N PHE A 238 -12.05 -7.64 -4.89
CA PHE A 238 -10.82 -7.16 -5.54
C PHE A 238 -10.13 -8.30 -6.27
N TYR A 239 -9.26 -7.96 -7.22
CA TYR A 239 -8.41 -8.94 -7.88
C TYR A 239 -7.11 -9.15 -7.10
N TYR A 240 -6.61 -10.39 -7.16
CA TYR A 240 -5.39 -10.72 -6.43
C TYR A 240 -4.65 -11.87 -7.13
N PRO A 241 -3.37 -11.73 -7.48
CA PRO A 241 -2.58 -12.80 -8.08
C PRO A 241 -2.55 -14.05 -7.19
N LYS A 242 -2.65 -15.24 -7.79
CA LYS A 242 -2.66 -16.53 -7.09
C LYS A 242 -1.60 -16.62 -5.99
N TYR A 243 -0.39 -16.17 -6.29
CA TYR A 243 0.77 -16.23 -5.39
C TYR A 243 1.21 -14.88 -4.81
N GLY A 244 0.29 -13.92 -4.72
CA GLY A 244 0.55 -12.60 -4.17
C GLY A 244 0.90 -11.53 -5.20
N PRO A 245 0.89 -10.24 -4.83
CA PRO A 245 1.08 -9.12 -5.74
C PRO A 245 2.41 -9.15 -6.47
N GLY A 246 3.48 -9.68 -5.85
CA GLY A 246 4.79 -9.82 -6.47
C GLY A 246 4.76 -10.68 -7.72
N GLN A 247 3.89 -11.69 -7.79
CA GLN A 247 3.77 -12.55 -8.96
C GLN A 247 3.40 -11.77 -10.22
N LEU A 248 2.48 -10.83 -10.16
CA LEU A 248 2.11 -10.02 -11.33
C LEU A 248 3.32 -9.24 -11.85
N TRP A 249 4.12 -8.68 -10.96
CA TRP A 249 5.31 -7.91 -11.35
C TRP A 249 6.42 -8.80 -11.89
N GLU A 250 6.60 -10.01 -11.35
CA GLU A 250 7.52 -11.02 -11.88
C GLU A 250 7.12 -11.44 -13.30
N VAL A 251 5.83 -11.71 -13.54
CA VAL A 251 5.30 -12.04 -14.88
C VAL A 251 5.48 -10.86 -15.86
N ALA A 252 5.17 -9.64 -15.42
CA ALA A 252 5.35 -8.45 -16.22
C ALA A 252 6.83 -8.22 -16.59
N ALA A 253 7.75 -8.45 -15.63
CA ALA A 253 9.19 -8.36 -15.85
C ALA A 253 9.67 -9.39 -16.89
N GLY A 254 9.21 -10.64 -16.79
CA GLY A 254 9.51 -11.66 -17.82
C GLY A 254 9.00 -11.27 -19.21
N LYS A 255 7.82 -10.64 -19.29
CA LYS A 255 7.32 -10.10 -20.56
C LYS A 255 8.20 -8.95 -21.10
N VAL A 256 8.72 -8.07 -20.23
CA VAL A 256 9.68 -7.02 -20.61
C VAL A 256 10.94 -7.63 -21.20
N GLU A 257 11.51 -8.65 -20.54
CA GLU A 257 12.71 -9.34 -21.03
C GLU A 257 12.44 -10.06 -22.37
N ASN A 258 11.30 -10.72 -22.53
CA ASN A 258 10.89 -11.36 -23.78
C ASN A 258 10.70 -10.36 -24.94
N MET A 259 10.39 -9.10 -24.66
CA MET A 259 10.32 -8.02 -25.64
C MET A 259 11.67 -7.34 -25.90
N GLY A 260 12.77 -7.84 -25.32
CA GLY A 260 14.13 -7.33 -25.54
C GLY A 260 14.60 -6.30 -24.51
N GLY A 261 13.83 -6.03 -23.46
CA GLY A 261 14.30 -5.23 -22.33
C GLY A 261 15.30 -6.01 -21.46
N SER A 262 16.16 -5.29 -20.73
CA SER A 262 17.14 -5.88 -19.81
C SER A 262 16.87 -5.45 -18.39
N ILE A 263 16.90 -6.39 -17.42
CA ILE A 263 16.76 -6.11 -16.00
C ILE A 263 18.02 -6.53 -15.26
N ILE A 264 18.73 -5.57 -14.70
CA ILE A 264 19.95 -5.79 -13.94
C ILE A 264 19.62 -5.70 -12.46
N LYS A 265 19.59 -6.84 -11.78
CA LYS A 265 19.34 -6.95 -10.33
C LYS A 265 20.65 -6.80 -9.54
N ASN A 266 20.52 -6.49 -8.24
CA ASN A 266 21.64 -6.17 -7.34
C ASN A 266 22.50 -5.02 -7.91
N ALA A 267 21.85 -4.04 -8.54
CA ALA A 267 22.43 -2.91 -9.22
C ALA A 267 21.93 -1.60 -8.58
N LYS A 268 22.52 -1.25 -7.45
CA LYS A 268 22.14 -0.05 -6.70
C LYS A 268 22.73 1.19 -7.35
N VAL A 269 21.88 2.08 -7.86
CA VAL A 269 22.33 3.38 -8.37
C VAL A 269 22.80 4.25 -7.21
N VAL A 270 24.05 4.73 -7.30
CA VAL A 270 24.72 5.52 -6.24
C VAL A 270 25.14 6.90 -6.71
N LYS A 271 25.24 7.13 -8.03
CA LYS A 271 25.60 8.44 -8.58
C LYS A 271 24.83 8.73 -9.86
N ILE A 272 24.50 10.01 -10.04
CA ILE A 272 23.80 10.56 -11.20
C ILE A 272 24.68 11.64 -11.81
N ASN A 273 25.25 11.38 -12.98
CA ASN A 273 26.08 12.33 -13.68
C ASN A 273 25.21 13.28 -14.51
N ASN A 274 25.12 14.53 -14.09
CA ASN A 274 24.29 15.56 -14.71
C ASN A 274 25.15 16.76 -15.17
N SER A 275 24.86 17.27 -16.36
CA SER A 275 25.42 18.52 -16.90
C SER A 275 24.49 19.12 -17.93
N ASP A 276 24.52 20.45 -18.08
CA ASP A 276 23.84 21.21 -19.13
C ASP A 276 22.35 20.87 -19.25
N GLY A 277 21.61 20.77 -18.13
CA GLY A 277 20.20 20.45 -18.10
C GLY A 277 19.84 19.02 -18.54
N LYS A 278 20.79 18.10 -18.52
CA LYS A 278 20.59 16.67 -18.86
C LYS A 278 21.29 15.75 -17.88
N ILE A 279 20.70 14.59 -17.67
CA ILE A 279 21.39 13.44 -17.10
C ILE A 279 22.19 12.77 -18.23
N ARG A 280 23.46 12.46 -17.99
CA ARG A 280 24.37 11.85 -18.98
C ARG A 280 24.53 10.34 -18.75
N SER A 281 24.70 9.98 -17.48
CA SER A 281 24.89 8.59 -17.07
C SER A 281 24.47 8.40 -15.62
N VAL A 282 24.35 7.16 -15.22
CA VAL A 282 24.23 6.75 -13.81
C VAL A 282 25.37 5.80 -13.47
N VAL A 283 25.83 5.83 -12.20
CA VAL A 283 26.77 4.82 -11.71
C VAL A 283 26.02 3.92 -10.74
N TYR A 284 26.09 2.63 -10.96
CA TYR A 284 25.50 1.65 -10.06
C TYR A 284 26.57 0.72 -9.48
N GLU A 285 26.32 0.27 -8.27
CA GLU A 285 27.14 -0.73 -7.58
C GLU A 285 26.55 -2.12 -7.81
N LYS A 286 27.43 -3.06 -8.24
CA LYS A 286 27.09 -4.47 -8.39
C LYS A 286 28.29 -5.33 -8.01
N ALA A 287 28.09 -6.28 -7.10
CA ALA A 287 29.15 -7.18 -6.60
C ALA A 287 30.43 -6.47 -6.10
N GLY A 288 30.28 -5.26 -5.55
CA GLY A 288 31.41 -4.44 -5.05
C GLY A 288 32.11 -3.59 -6.11
N GLU A 289 31.69 -3.66 -7.36
CA GLU A 289 32.20 -2.85 -8.45
C GLU A 289 31.23 -1.72 -8.82
N GLN A 290 31.79 -0.57 -9.21
CA GLN A 290 31.01 0.54 -9.73
C GLN A 290 31.03 0.51 -11.26
N VAL A 291 29.85 0.51 -11.86
CA VAL A 291 29.65 0.49 -13.31
C VAL A 291 28.93 1.74 -13.74
N GLU A 292 29.46 2.47 -14.69
CA GLU A 292 28.82 3.62 -15.32
C GLU A 292 27.99 3.17 -16.51
N LEU A 293 26.76 3.68 -16.59
CA LEU A 293 25.81 3.40 -17.68
C LEU A 293 25.31 4.74 -18.26
N GLU A 294 25.68 5.01 -19.50
CA GLU A 294 25.19 6.14 -20.27
C GLU A 294 23.78 5.87 -20.78
N GLY A 295 23.00 6.96 -20.94
CA GLY A 295 21.65 6.88 -21.48
C GLY A 295 21.18 8.20 -22.10
N ASP A 296 20.17 8.10 -22.97
CA ASP A 296 19.51 9.26 -23.59
C ASP A 296 18.33 9.73 -22.75
N ILE A 297 17.64 8.82 -22.07
CA ILE A 297 16.44 9.07 -21.26
C ILE A 297 16.57 8.31 -19.94
N PHE A 298 16.17 8.96 -18.84
CA PHE A 298 16.21 8.40 -17.51
C PHE A 298 14.85 8.47 -16.85
N ILE A 299 14.33 7.32 -16.40
CA ILE A 299 13.07 7.22 -15.65
C ILE A 299 13.43 6.73 -14.25
N SER A 300 13.16 7.54 -13.23
CA SER A 300 13.54 7.23 -11.86
C SER A 300 12.33 7.00 -10.97
N SER A 301 12.27 5.84 -10.32
CA SER A 301 11.35 5.55 -9.23
C SER A 301 12.02 5.53 -7.86
N MET A 302 13.33 5.83 -7.81
CA MET A 302 14.08 5.91 -6.55
C MET A 302 13.63 7.13 -5.72
N PRO A 303 13.80 7.08 -4.37
CA PRO A 303 13.45 8.20 -3.51
C PRO A 303 14.10 9.50 -3.94
N LEU A 304 13.32 10.61 -4.00
CA LEU A 304 13.84 11.94 -4.38
C LEU A 304 15.06 12.35 -3.57
N LYS A 305 15.08 12.01 -2.28
CA LYS A 305 16.22 12.24 -1.39
C LYS A 305 17.50 11.57 -1.89
N ASP A 306 17.39 10.32 -2.34
CA ASP A 306 18.55 9.54 -2.80
C ASP A 306 18.96 9.94 -4.22
N LEU A 307 17.98 10.22 -5.10
CA LEU A 307 18.21 10.75 -6.44
C LEU A 307 19.04 12.04 -6.37
N THR A 308 18.58 12.99 -5.55
CA THR A 308 19.23 14.31 -5.42
C THR A 308 20.61 14.20 -4.75
N ALA A 309 20.74 13.33 -3.73
CA ALA A 309 22.04 13.08 -3.09
C ALA A 309 23.07 12.43 -4.03
N GLY A 310 22.62 11.68 -5.02
CA GLY A 310 23.50 11.05 -6.03
C GLY A 310 23.93 11.99 -7.15
N MET A 311 23.29 13.15 -7.32
CA MET A 311 23.61 14.11 -8.39
C MET A 311 24.94 14.82 -8.14
N ASN A 312 25.70 15.07 -9.20
CA ASN A 312 27.02 15.72 -9.11
C ASN A 312 26.95 17.17 -8.62
N SER A 313 25.92 17.91 -9.02
CA SER A 313 25.75 19.33 -8.69
C SER A 313 24.29 19.61 -8.47
N VAL A 314 23.97 20.07 -7.26
CA VAL A 314 22.63 20.46 -6.84
C VAL A 314 22.75 21.76 -6.03
N PRO A 315 21.92 22.78 -6.25
CA PRO A 315 21.88 23.96 -5.40
C PRO A 315 21.68 23.60 -3.93
N GLU A 316 22.34 24.31 -3.02
CA GLU A 316 22.36 23.98 -1.60
C GLU A 316 20.94 23.95 -0.97
N ASN A 317 20.08 24.92 -1.35
CA ASN A 317 18.68 24.96 -0.90
C ASN A 317 17.91 23.71 -1.38
N ILE A 318 18.06 23.30 -2.62
CA ILE A 318 17.39 22.11 -3.19
C ILE A 318 17.90 20.83 -2.51
N ALA A 319 19.21 20.72 -2.29
CA ALA A 319 19.80 19.60 -1.56
C ALA A 319 19.27 19.52 -0.12
N ALA A 320 19.08 20.67 0.56
CA ALA A 320 18.52 20.75 1.90
C ALA A 320 17.05 20.30 1.93
N ILE A 321 16.23 20.75 0.97
CA ILE A 321 14.83 20.32 0.83
C ILE A 321 14.77 18.81 0.65
N ALA A 322 15.49 18.26 -0.32
CA ALA A 322 15.48 16.82 -0.60
C ALA A 322 15.97 15.98 0.60
N LYS A 323 17.03 16.41 1.26
CA LYS A 323 17.58 15.76 2.46
C LYS A 323 16.59 15.74 3.61
N GLY A 324 15.78 16.79 3.74
CA GLY A 324 14.78 16.94 4.80
C GLY A 324 13.48 16.17 4.55
N LEU A 325 13.24 15.63 3.35
CA LEU A 325 12.03 14.86 3.04
C LEU A 325 11.91 13.63 3.95
N PRO A 326 10.83 13.51 4.73
CA PRO A 326 10.69 12.45 5.70
C PRO A 326 10.04 11.20 5.10
N TYR A 327 10.43 10.05 5.63
CA TYR A 327 9.84 8.74 5.34
C TYR A 327 9.53 8.00 6.63
N ARG A 328 8.58 7.08 6.56
CA ARG A 328 8.43 6.03 7.57
C ARG A 328 8.81 4.71 6.96
N ASP A 329 9.52 3.94 7.73
CA ASP A 329 9.85 2.56 7.47
C ASP A 329 8.85 1.64 8.15
N PHE A 330 8.85 0.38 7.82
CA PHE A 330 8.16 -0.61 8.62
C PHE A 330 8.90 -1.96 8.61
N VAL A 331 8.59 -2.75 9.61
CA VAL A 331 9.00 -4.14 9.71
C VAL A 331 7.74 -4.98 9.63
N THR A 332 7.75 -6.02 8.82
CA THR A 332 6.71 -7.04 8.83
C THR A 332 7.27 -8.36 9.35
N VAL A 333 6.51 -9.00 10.25
CA VAL A 333 6.87 -10.29 10.83
C VAL A 333 5.81 -11.31 10.43
N GLY A 334 6.19 -12.29 9.62
CA GLY A 334 5.37 -13.44 9.30
C GLY A 334 5.43 -14.45 10.43
N LEU A 335 4.28 -14.97 10.88
CA LEU A 335 4.19 -16.04 11.88
C LEU A 335 3.26 -17.13 11.37
N LEU A 336 3.75 -18.37 11.38
CA LEU A 336 2.95 -19.58 11.13
C LEU A 336 2.46 -20.15 12.46
N VAL A 337 1.15 -20.34 12.57
CA VAL A 337 0.52 -20.91 13.76
C VAL A 337 -0.50 -21.98 13.40
N ASP A 338 -0.81 -22.88 14.32
CA ASP A 338 -1.89 -23.88 14.11
C ASP A 338 -3.26 -23.19 14.08
N LYS A 339 -3.48 -22.26 14.98
CA LYS A 339 -4.77 -21.56 15.11
C LYS A 339 -4.61 -20.19 15.77
N LEU A 340 -5.58 -19.33 15.50
CA LEU A 340 -5.78 -18.08 16.22
C LEU A 340 -6.91 -18.25 17.26
N ASN A 341 -6.78 -17.60 18.40
CA ASN A 341 -7.84 -17.54 19.41
C ASN A 341 -8.98 -16.57 19.01
N LEU A 342 -8.80 -15.82 17.92
CA LEU A 342 -9.82 -14.95 17.35
C LEU A 342 -10.97 -15.79 16.79
N LYS A 343 -12.20 -15.55 17.28
CA LYS A 343 -13.39 -16.27 16.83
C LYS A 343 -14.05 -15.56 15.67
N ASN A 344 -14.38 -16.30 14.63
CA ASN A 344 -15.23 -15.81 13.56
C ASN A 344 -16.67 -15.69 14.07
N GLN A 345 -17.11 -14.45 14.29
CA GLN A 345 -18.48 -14.10 14.71
C GLN A 345 -19.33 -13.58 13.54
N THR A 346 -18.85 -13.73 12.31
CA THR A 346 -19.52 -13.30 11.09
C THR A 346 -20.23 -14.46 10.42
N ASN A 347 -21.08 -14.17 9.44
CA ASN A 347 -21.72 -15.17 8.58
C ASN A 347 -20.81 -15.63 7.42
N ILE A 348 -19.60 -15.08 7.31
CA ILE A 348 -18.65 -15.39 6.24
C ILE A 348 -17.91 -16.67 6.62
N LYS A 349 -18.10 -17.71 5.82
CA LYS A 349 -17.39 -18.99 6.00
C LYS A 349 -15.92 -18.85 5.58
N THR A 350 -15.02 -19.43 6.35
CA THR A 350 -13.59 -19.51 6.06
C THR A 350 -13.08 -20.94 6.35
N ILE A 351 -11.97 -21.32 5.74
CA ILE A 351 -11.30 -22.59 6.09
C ILE A 351 -10.93 -22.53 7.58
N ASN A 352 -11.15 -23.62 8.31
CA ASN A 352 -10.92 -23.72 9.76
C ASN A 352 -11.66 -22.68 10.60
N ASN A 353 -12.71 -22.05 10.05
CA ASN A 353 -13.50 -21.04 10.73
C ASN A 353 -12.68 -19.91 11.36
N ILE A 354 -11.56 -19.52 10.72
CA ILE A 354 -10.77 -18.36 11.13
C ILE A 354 -11.53 -17.06 10.85
N VAL A 355 -11.15 -15.95 11.50
CA VAL A 355 -11.72 -14.64 11.19
C VAL A 355 -11.54 -14.31 9.71
N PRO A 356 -12.57 -13.75 9.02
CA PRO A 356 -12.56 -13.61 7.56
C PRO A 356 -11.74 -12.42 7.05
N ASP A 357 -11.12 -11.69 7.96
CA ASP A 357 -10.39 -10.47 7.63
C ASP A 357 -9.15 -10.80 6.80
N CYS A 358 -8.99 -10.12 5.68
CA CYS A 358 -7.70 -10.06 4.99
C CYS A 358 -6.73 -9.19 5.82
N TRP A 359 -7.28 -8.19 6.52
CA TRP A 359 -6.53 -7.13 7.14
C TRP A 359 -7.25 -6.57 8.37
N ILE A 360 -6.55 -6.49 9.49
CA ILE A 360 -7.06 -5.99 10.77
C ILE A 360 -6.21 -4.79 11.21
N TYR A 361 -6.85 -3.65 11.48
CA TYR A 361 -6.20 -2.49 12.08
C TYR A 361 -6.17 -2.64 13.60
N VAL A 362 -4.99 -2.53 14.23
CA VAL A 362 -4.83 -2.66 15.68
C VAL A 362 -4.81 -1.28 16.33
N GLN A 363 -5.89 -0.96 17.05
CA GLN A 363 -6.05 0.34 17.71
C GLN A 363 -5.60 0.35 19.17
N ASP A 364 -5.26 -0.80 19.75
CA ASP A 364 -4.80 -0.88 21.14
C ASP A 364 -3.49 -0.10 21.33
N VAL A 365 -3.50 0.88 22.22
CA VAL A 365 -2.32 1.74 22.51
C VAL A 365 -1.23 1.04 23.31
N GLY A 366 -1.54 -0.09 23.95
CA GLY A 366 -0.59 -0.85 24.76
C GLY A 366 0.32 -1.79 23.96
N VAL A 367 0.25 -1.80 22.63
CA VAL A 367 1.06 -2.63 21.74
C VAL A 367 1.62 -1.78 20.59
N LYS A 368 2.80 -2.13 20.10
CA LYS A 368 3.41 -1.49 18.92
C LYS A 368 2.76 -1.96 17.62
N LEU A 369 2.21 -3.15 17.60
CA LEU A 369 1.55 -3.74 16.43
C LEU A 369 0.53 -2.78 15.82
N GLY A 370 0.69 -2.48 14.54
CA GLY A 370 -0.21 -1.58 13.80
C GLY A 370 -1.29 -2.32 13.03
N ARG A 371 -0.93 -3.42 12.36
CA ARG A 371 -1.83 -4.19 11.50
C ARG A 371 -1.52 -5.66 11.53
N ILE A 372 -2.56 -6.48 11.30
CA ILE A 372 -2.42 -7.92 11.10
C ILE A 372 -2.98 -8.24 9.71
N GLN A 373 -2.23 -8.95 8.90
CA GLN A 373 -2.69 -9.59 7.68
C GLN A 373 -2.93 -11.09 7.94
N ILE A 374 -3.99 -11.65 7.38
CA ILE A 374 -4.26 -13.09 7.43
C ILE A 374 -4.18 -13.61 6.00
N PHE A 375 -3.03 -14.14 5.63
CA PHE A 375 -2.73 -14.50 4.24
C PHE A 375 -3.64 -15.60 3.70
N ASN A 376 -4.16 -16.48 4.54
CA ASN A 376 -5.17 -17.48 4.17
C ASN A 376 -6.40 -16.87 3.48
N ASN A 377 -6.77 -15.63 3.84
CA ASN A 377 -7.94 -14.95 3.28
C ASN A 377 -7.63 -14.15 2.00
N TRP A 378 -6.34 -13.82 1.76
CA TRP A 378 -5.91 -13.17 0.53
C TRP A 378 -5.89 -14.17 -0.62
N SER A 379 -5.21 -15.30 -0.43
CA SER A 379 -5.21 -16.40 -1.40
C SER A 379 -4.94 -17.72 -0.69
N PRO A 380 -5.67 -18.81 -1.03
CA PRO A 380 -5.42 -20.12 -0.45
C PRO A 380 -4.02 -20.67 -0.81
N TYR A 381 -3.41 -20.15 -1.85
CA TYR A 381 -2.10 -20.58 -2.35
C TYR A 381 -0.90 -19.86 -1.72
N LEU A 382 -1.15 -18.94 -0.79
CA LEU A 382 -0.09 -18.30 0.00
C LEU A 382 0.37 -19.16 1.20
N VAL A 383 -0.41 -20.15 1.57
CA VAL A 383 -0.18 -20.99 2.76
C VAL A 383 0.01 -22.44 2.32
N LYS A 384 1.18 -23.01 2.63
CA LYS A 384 1.54 -24.38 2.22
C LYS A 384 0.56 -25.44 2.71
N ASP A 385 0.07 -25.31 3.95
CA ASP A 385 -0.89 -26.21 4.59
C ASP A 385 -2.09 -25.40 5.09
N ILE A 386 -2.91 -24.92 4.15
CA ILE A 386 -4.05 -24.06 4.45
C ILE A 386 -5.12 -24.73 5.30
N ASP A 387 -5.23 -26.07 5.21
CA ASP A 387 -6.26 -26.83 5.93
C ASP A 387 -5.97 -26.95 7.42
N HIS A 388 -4.72 -26.76 7.85
CA HIS A 388 -4.31 -26.94 9.25
C HIS A 388 -3.54 -25.77 9.85
N LYS A 389 -3.09 -24.81 9.04
CA LYS A 389 -2.23 -23.72 9.48
C LYS A 389 -2.78 -22.34 9.13
N VAL A 390 -2.39 -21.35 9.92
CA VAL A 390 -2.67 -19.94 9.67
C VAL A 390 -1.36 -19.21 9.53
N TRP A 391 -1.17 -18.52 8.40
CA TRP A 391 -0.03 -17.68 8.12
C TRP A 391 -0.45 -16.22 8.23
N ILE A 392 0.15 -15.48 9.15
CA ILE A 392 -0.19 -14.08 9.44
C ILE A 392 1.02 -13.19 9.26
N GLY A 393 0.78 -11.94 8.85
CA GLY A 393 1.78 -10.88 8.77
C GLY A 393 1.47 -9.78 9.77
N LEU A 394 2.47 -9.38 10.53
CA LEU A 394 2.37 -8.36 11.59
C LEU A 394 3.18 -7.13 11.17
N GLU A 395 2.52 -5.98 11.01
CA GLU A 395 3.15 -4.76 10.55
C GLU A 395 3.45 -3.80 11.71
N TYR A 396 4.72 -3.41 11.82
CA TYR A 396 5.27 -2.49 12.81
C TYR A 396 5.86 -1.27 12.12
N PHE A 397 5.31 -0.10 12.39
CA PHE A 397 5.84 1.16 11.85
C PHE A 397 7.01 1.65 12.70
N CYS A 398 8.10 2.00 12.06
CA CYS A 398 9.34 2.43 12.71
C CYS A 398 10.12 3.38 11.82
N ASN A 399 11.28 3.81 12.28
CA ASN A 399 12.28 4.49 11.46
C ASN A 399 13.58 3.67 11.47
N GLU A 400 14.37 3.79 10.42
CA GLU A 400 15.75 3.31 10.42
C GLU A 400 16.50 3.95 11.61
N GLY A 401 17.12 3.14 12.45
CA GLY A 401 17.79 3.58 13.66
C GLY A 401 16.99 3.45 14.97
N ASP A 402 15.65 3.25 14.90
CA ASP A 402 14.85 2.94 16.08
C ASP A 402 15.28 1.61 16.73
N ASP A 403 15.14 1.49 18.06
CA ASP A 403 15.46 0.26 18.80
C ASP A 403 14.76 -0.96 18.19
N PHE A 404 13.47 -0.81 17.82
CA PHE A 404 12.70 -1.88 17.21
C PHE A 404 13.25 -2.29 15.82
N TYR A 405 13.65 -1.32 15.01
CA TYR A 405 14.24 -1.58 13.69
C TYR A 405 15.57 -2.31 13.80
N ASN A 406 16.36 -2.00 14.84
CA ASN A 406 17.70 -2.55 15.09
C ASN A 406 17.71 -3.89 15.84
N MET A 407 16.56 -4.37 16.36
CA MET A 407 16.47 -5.72 16.94
C MET A 407 17.01 -6.78 15.98
N SER A 408 17.55 -7.87 16.52
CA SER A 408 17.80 -9.09 15.73
C SER A 408 16.48 -9.70 15.26
N ASP A 409 16.55 -10.64 14.31
CA ASP A 409 15.34 -11.30 13.82
C ASP A 409 14.66 -12.10 14.94
N GLU A 410 15.42 -12.80 15.76
CA GLU A 410 14.92 -13.57 16.91
C GLU A 410 14.26 -12.68 17.97
N GLU A 411 14.88 -11.54 18.30
CA GLU A 411 14.31 -10.59 19.25
C GLU A 411 12.99 -9.99 18.74
N CYS A 412 12.96 -9.61 17.47
CA CYS A 412 11.78 -9.03 16.84
C CYS A 412 10.63 -10.06 16.75
N ILE A 413 10.91 -11.30 16.35
CA ILE A 413 9.93 -12.39 16.28
C ILE A 413 9.38 -12.69 17.68
N ARG A 414 10.24 -12.78 18.68
CA ARG A 414 9.82 -12.97 20.07
C ARG A 414 8.94 -11.83 20.57
N PHE A 415 9.35 -10.58 20.31
CA PHE A 415 8.55 -9.40 20.64
C PHE A 415 7.17 -9.45 20.00
N ALA A 416 7.10 -9.77 18.71
CA ALA A 416 5.84 -9.90 17.97
C ALA A 416 4.94 -11.00 18.54
N SER A 417 5.52 -12.16 18.89
CA SER A 417 4.80 -13.27 19.53
C SER A 417 4.23 -12.87 20.89
N GLN A 418 5.00 -12.16 21.70
CA GLN A 418 4.57 -11.67 23.03
C GLN A 418 3.41 -10.66 22.92
N GLU A 419 3.42 -9.78 21.91
CA GLU A 419 2.29 -8.87 21.67
C GLU A 419 1.02 -9.63 21.31
N LEU A 420 1.10 -10.67 20.47
CA LEU A 420 -0.05 -11.52 20.15
C LEU A 420 -0.59 -12.27 21.37
N VAL A 421 0.28 -12.77 22.26
CA VAL A 421 -0.12 -13.39 23.54
C VAL A 421 -0.81 -12.34 24.43
N LYS A 422 -0.23 -11.17 24.58
CA LYS A 422 -0.81 -10.05 25.35
C LYS A 422 -2.20 -9.65 24.85
N MET A 423 -2.38 -9.64 23.54
CA MET A 423 -3.66 -9.36 22.88
C MET A 423 -4.63 -10.56 23.01
N GLY A 424 -4.16 -11.74 23.36
CA GLY A 424 -4.93 -12.96 23.43
C GLY A 424 -5.25 -13.58 22.05
N ILE A 425 -4.45 -13.24 21.03
CA ILE A 425 -4.62 -13.73 19.64
C ILE A 425 -4.03 -15.14 19.49
N ILE A 426 -2.93 -15.43 20.19
CA ILE A 426 -2.38 -16.77 20.35
C ILE A 426 -2.31 -17.12 21.84
N SER A 427 -2.20 -18.41 22.16
CA SER A 427 -2.22 -18.89 23.56
C SER A 427 -0.92 -18.60 24.30
N ASP A 428 0.20 -18.87 23.65
CA ASP A 428 1.56 -18.66 24.16
C ASP A 428 2.55 -18.57 22.98
N GLU A 429 3.83 -18.25 23.29
CA GLU A 429 4.86 -18.11 22.24
C GLU A 429 5.18 -19.44 21.53
N LYS A 430 4.93 -20.60 22.15
CA LYS A 430 5.17 -21.93 21.55
C LYS A 430 4.15 -22.27 20.46
N ALA A 431 3.06 -21.49 20.35
CA ALA A 431 2.10 -21.62 19.26
C ALA A 431 2.71 -21.21 17.90
N VAL A 432 3.83 -20.48 17.88
CA VAL A 432 4.54 -20.09 16.67
C VAL A 432 5.40 -21.23 16.20
N LEU A 433 5.09 -21.76 15.00
CA LEU A 433 5.75 -22.93 14.40
C LEU A 433 6.90 -22.54 13.47
N ASP A 434 6.77 -21.39 12.80
CA ASP A 434 7.74 -20.85 11.87
C ASP A 434 7.56 -19.33 11.78
N ALA A 435 8.63 -18.60 11.47
CA ALA A 435 8.59 -17.15 11.42
C ALA A 435 9.59 -16.58 10.40
N HIS A 436 9.25 -15.42 9.87
CA HIS A 436 10.12 -14.66 8.97
C HIS A 436 9.97 -13.15 9.23
N ARG A 437 11.04 -12.39 9.05
CA ARG A 437 11.05 -10.94 9.22
C ARG A 437 11.56 -10.23 7.98
N GLU A 438 10.85 -9.18 7.59
CA GLU A 438 11.28 -8.27 6.52
C GLU A 438 11.36 -6.83 7.03
N LYS A 439 12.43 -6.14 6.65
CA LYS A 439 12.62 -4.69 6.87
C LYS A 439 12.33 -3.94 5.58
N VAL A 440 11.46 -2.95 5.64
CA VAL A 440 11.06 -2.16 4.47
C VAL A 440 11.39 -0.71 4.71
N LYS A 441 12.44 -0.24 4.03
CA LYS A 441 12.89 1.15 4.10
C LYS A 441 12.03 2.04 3.22
N LYS A 442 11.83 3.29 3.68
CA LYS A 442 11.17 4.36 2.91
C LYS A 442 9.83 3.96 2.32
N ALA A 443 9.06 3.18 3.09
CA ALA A 443 7.79 2.63 2.64
C ALA A 443 6.69 3.69 2.52
N TYR A 444 6.72 4.70 3.39
CA TYR A 444 5.70 5.75 3.47
C TYR A 444 6.34 7.13 3.35
N PRO A 445 6.29 7.78 2.17
CA PRO A 445 6.57 9.20 2.05
C PRO A 445 5.64 10.00 2.95
N ALA A 446 6.20 10.85 3.80
CA ALA A 446 5.43 11.63 4.77
C ALA A 446 5.40 13.11 4.39
N TYR A 447 4.32 13.81 4.75
CA TYR A 447 4.04 15.18 4.29
C TYR A 447 4.20 16.17 5.44
N PHE A 448 5.42 16.24 5.98
CA PHE A 448 5.83 17.19 7.00
C PHE A 448 7.30 17.58 6.81
N ASP A 449 7.87 18.37 7.71
CA ASP A 449 9.21 18.93 7.62
C ASP A 449 9.40 19.75 6.33
N THR A 450 10.34 19.41 5.44
CA THR A 450 10.59 20.15 4.19
C THR A 450 9.61 19.86 3.06
N TYR A 451 8.60 19.02 3.29
CA TYR A 451 7.61 18.69 2.25
C TYR A 451 6.81 19.89 1.75
N ASP A 452 6.62 20.91 2.57
CA ASP A 452 5.96 22.18 2.18
C ASP A 452 6.72 22.95 1.09
N GLN A 453 8.01 22.64 0.89
CA GLN A 453 8.87 23.21 -0.13
C GLN A 453 9.12 22.26 -1.32
N ILE A 454 8.37 21.17 -1.43
CA ILE A 454 8.61 20.13 -2.44
C ILE A 454 8.52 20.66 -3.87
N ASP A 455 7.69 21.68 -4.11
CA ASP A 455 7.52 22.27 -5.44
C ASP A 455 8.83 22.89 -5.97
N GLU A 456 9.68 23.48 -5.12
CA GLU A 456 10.99 23.98 -5.53
C GLU A 456 11.91 22.84 -6.01
N LEU A 457 11.87 21.68 -5.33
CA LEU A 457 12.62 20.50 -5.74
C LEU A 457 12.08 19.94 -7.07
N VAL A 458 10.75 19.90 -7.23
CA VAL A 458 10.10 19.43 -8.47
C VAL A 458 10.47 20.33 -9.65
N ASP A 459 10.42 21.64 -9.47
CA ASP A 459 10.80 22.62 -10.50
C ASP A 459 12.26 22.43 -10.90
N TYR A 460 13.16 22.24 -9.93
CA TYR A 460 14.57 21.96 -10.20
C TYR A 460 14.75 20.66 -11.01
N LEU A 461 14.11 19.56 -10.60
CA LEU A 461 14.22 18.28 -11.32
C LEU A 461 13.63 18.36 -12.73
N ASN A 462 12.60 19.18 -12.94
CA ASN A 462 12.00 19.41 -14.25
C ASN A 462 12.89 20.23 -15.21
N THR A 463 13.96 20.89 -14.73
CA THR A 463 14.97 21.52 -15.60
C THR A 463 15.79 20.50 -16.41
N TYR A 464 15.79 19.23 -16.01
CA TYR A 464 16.46 18.17 -16.76
C TYR A 464 15.52 17.60 -17.82
N ASP A 465 15.75 17.90 -19.08
CA ASP A 465 14.89 17.52 -20.20
C ASP A 465 14.59 16.02 -20.27
N ASN A 466 15.57 15.19 -19.94
CA ASN A 466 15.55 13.74 -20.12
C ASN A 466 15.37 12.93 -18.82
N LEU A 467 15.00 13.59 -17.70
CA LEU A 467 14.70 12.93 -16.42
C LEU A 467 13.21 12.92 -16.16
N TYR A 468 12.66 11.73 -15.85
CA TYR A 468 11.26 11.53 -15.50
C TYR A 468 11.16 10.85 -14.14
N CYS A 469 10.57 11.53 -13.16
CA CYS A 469 10.36 11.00 -11.81
C CYS A 469 8.97 10.38 -11.71
N VAL A 470 8.88 9.09 -11.41
CA VAL A 470 7.64 8.31 -11.43
C VAL A 470 7.46 7.47 -10.17
N GLY A 471 6.22 7.09 -9.88
CA GLY A 471 5.91 6.19 -8.78
C GLY A 471 5.88 6.85 -7.41
N ARG A 472 5.77 6.02 -6.38
CA ARG A 472 5.58 6.44 -4.99
C ARG A 472 6.76 7.25 -4.44
N ASN A 473 7.95 6.69 -4.51
CA ASN A 473 9.16 7.29 -3.96
C ASN A 473 9.80 8.30 -4.92
N GLY A 474 9.69 8.07 -6.23
CA GLY A 474 10.16 9.00 -7.25
C GLY A 474 9.38 10.32 -7.31
N GLN A 475 8.23 10.39 -6.67
CA GLN A 475 7.45 11.62 -6.51
C GLN A 475 7.30 12.05 -5.04
N HIS A 476 7.87 11.32 -4.09
CA HIS A 476 7.63 11.50 -2.67
C HIS A 476 6.12 11.63 -2.36
N ARG A 477 5.31 10.76 -2.95
CA ARG A 477 3.85 10.81 -2.85
C ARG A 477 3.30 9.46 -2.42
N TYR A 478 2.26 9.46 -1.59
CA TYR A 478 1.64 8.22 -1.11
C TYR A 478 0.78 7.58 -2.22
N ASN A 479 1.43 7.19 -3.30
CA ASN A 479 0.81 6.50 -4.43
C ASN A 479 0.56 5.03 -4.10
N ASN A 480 -0.60 4.50 -4.46
CA ASN A 480 -0.82 3.07 -4.57
C ASN A 480 -0.21 2.53 -5.88
N MET A 481 -0.33 1.22 -6.14
CA MET A 481 0.22 0.61 -7.37
C MET A 481 -0.33 1.27 -8.63
N ASP A 482 -1.65 1.47 -8.71
CA ASP A 482 -2.33 2.09 -9.83
C ASP A 482 -1.82 3.52 -10.11
N HIS A 483 -1.73 4.37 -9.09
CA HIS A 483 -1.17 5.71 -9.24
C HIS A 483 0.29 5.67 -9.73
N SER A 484 1.08 4.73 -9.19
CA SER A 484 2.47 4.55 -9.63
C SER A 484 2.56 4.15 -11.10
N MET A 485 1.63 3.31 -11.58
CA MET A 485 1.51 2.94 -12.99
C MET A 485 1.07 4.12 -13.86
N VAL A 486 0.09 4.89 -13.40
CA VAL A 486 -0.41 6.07 -14.14
C VAL A 486 0.70 7.12 -14.32
N THR A 487 1.54 7.35 -13.30
CA THR A 487 2.72 8.24 -13.49
C THR A 487 3.63 7.77 -14.60
N SER A 488 3.76 6.45 -14.77
CA SER A 488 4.57 5.85 -15.83
C SER A 488 3.89 5.90 -17.19
N PHE A 489 2.57 5.75 -17.25
CA PHE A 489 1.83 5.96 -18.50
C PHE A 489 2.01 7.39 -19.02
N GLU A 490 1.87 8.39 -18.13
CA GLU A 490 2.08 9.79 -18.46
C GLU A 490 3.53 10.09 -18.89
N ALA A 491 4.52 9.52 -18.19
CA ALA A 491 5.92 9.69 -18.55
C ALA A 491 6.24 9.09 -19.93
N VAL A 492 5.74 7.90 -20.21
CA VAL A 492 5.91 7.23 -21.53
C VAL A 492 5.21 8.00 -22.63
N ASP A 493 4.00 8.52 -22.41
CA ASP A 493 3.29 9.37 -23.37
C ASP A 493 4.09 10.64 -23.69
N ASN A 494 4.67 11.28 -22.67
CA ASN A 494 5.54 12.45 -22.85
C ASN A 494 6.80 12.11 -23.67
N ILE A 495 7.43 10.96 -23.40
CA ILE A 495 8.64 10.51 -24.13
C ILE A 495 8.31 10.26 -25.60
N ILE A 496 7.23 9.53 -25.89
CA ILE A 496 6.82 9.20 -27.27
C ILE A 496 6.42 10.46 -28.06
N LYS A 497 5.75 11.40 -27.40
CA LYS A 497 5.27 12.66 -28.03
C LYS A 497 6.29 13.81 -27.96
N ASP A 498 7.49 13.57 -27.43
CA ASP A 498 8.52 14.59 -27.15
C ASP A 498 7.96 15.81 -26.39
N ARG A 499 7.05 15.57 -25.43
CA ARG A 499 6.46 16.62 -24.61
C ARG A 499 7.43 17.04 -23.50
N LYS A 500 7.74 18.34 -23.43
CA LYS A 500 8.67 18.89 -22.41
C LYS A 500 7.98 19.19 -21.08
N ASP A 501 6.72 19.57 -21.10
CA ASP A 501 5.94 19.76 -19.89
C ASP A 501 5.67 18.41 -19.22
N LYS A 502 6.04 18.30 -17.94
CA LYS A 502 5.91 17.10 -17.10
C LYS A 502 4.85 17.24 -16.02
N SER A 503 4.08 18.34 -16.06
CA SER A 503 3.04 18.62 -15.05
C SER A 503 2.00 17.50 -14.95
N ASN A 504 1.65 16.85 -16.07
CA ASN A 504 0.75 15.71 -16.10
C ASN A 504 1.24 14.53 -15.23
N ILE A 505 2.55 14.28 -15.18
CA ILE A 505 3.14 13.21 -14.36
C ILE A 505 3.00 13.57 -12.87
N TRP A 506 3.32 14.82 -12.50
CA TRP A 506 3.26 15.30 -11.13
C TRP A 506 1.82 15.52 -10.63
N ASN A 507 0.86 15.67 -11.53
CA ASN A 507 -0.56 15.87 -11.19
C ASN A 507 -1.30 14.55 -10.92
N VAL A 508 -0.68 13.40 -11.12
CA VAL A 508 -1.27 12.11 -10.74
C VAL A 508 -1.50 12.07 -9.22
N ASN A 509 -2.71 11.68 -8.80
CA ASN A 509 -3.10 11.57 -7.39
C ASN A 509 -2.96 12.91 -6.59
N THR A 510 -3.18 14.04 -7.25
CA THR A 510 -3.28 15.35 -6.58
C THR A 510 -4.72 15.71 -6.22
N GLU A 511 -5.70 15.03 -6.84
CA GLU A 511 -7.09 15.24 -6.52
C GLU A 511 -7.34 14.93 -5.04
N GLY A 512 -7.88 15.91 -4.32
CA GLY A 512 -8.11 15.82 -2.88
C GLY A 512 -9.16 14.80 -2.47
N GLU A 513 -9.56 13.88 -3.35
CA GLU A 513 -10.53 12.83 -3.11
C GLU A 513 -10.11 11.52 -3.76
N TYR A 514 -9.41 10.68 -3.02
CA TYR A 514 -9.40 9.25 -3.31
C TYR A 514 -10.69 8.64 -2.76
N ASN A 515 -11.76 8.75 -3.52
CA ASN A 515 -12.99 8.03 -3.23
C ASN A 515 -12.82 6.56 -3.66
N GLU A 516 -12.65 5.66 -2.70
CA GLU A 516 -12.83 4.22 -2.91
C GLU A 516 -14.32 3.86 -3.19
N GLN A 517 -15.13 4.85 -3.56
CA GLN A 517 -16.55 4.69 -3.87
C GLN A 517 -16.75 4.70 -5.39
N LYS A 518 -17.37 3.69 -5.91
CA LYS A 518 -18.12 3.75 -7.16
C LYS A 518 -19.56 4.09 -6.86
#